data_a226c633ef130ae405a326159bb44955
#
_entry.id   a226c633ef130ae405a326159bb44955
#
_cell.length_a   1.000
_cell.length_b   1.000
_cell.length_c   1.000
_cell.angle_alpha   90.00
_cell.angle_beta   90.00
_cell.angle_gamma   90.00
#
_symmetry.space_group_name_H-M   'P 1'
#
loop_
_entity.id
_entity.type
_entity.pdbx_description
1 polymer ?
#
loop_
_entity_poly.entity_id
_entity_poly.type
_entity_poly.pdbx_seq_one_letter_code
_entity_poly.pdbx_strand_id
1 'polypeptide(L)'
;MTSNNRTVTVIGAGLAGLSAAYELQRAGWKVIVLEARDRVGGRVYSVRSFAHGQVAEGGGEFIEENHTHMLALAKHFNIKLGLAGSWQSQSGDWACFDGKAGRVSDKDLWGFDLAGEIERGWESMARLGQNVPDPYQPQAAREAERLDSQSAMDWIQTLDVHPIVKKYFRTHIRSEYTCEPERLSLLDLCRNAKMYYSTTGWLPSSRVIGGNDLIPHALADALPDVRLNAVVKSVHVALDGVAVTYQQGDSYVTVNSDFAILATPLTTARLIEFNPPLPAAHECMVNEISYGAVTKVMIQYRKRFWNKIGWNGRIGSDLPIGYTWHATCHLESDDGILTVYTGGEPGTKLSALSDEERIRVAVGEIEKIFPGTSDLIEHTTTVAWINEPFTRASYMALAPGDVLKHWKTLFEPAGRLFFAGEHATAIQGFMEGAVESGQRAALNIISS
;
A
#
# COMPACT_ATOMS: atom_id res chain seq x y z
N MET A 1 15.56 -29.59 -27.98
CA MET A 1 14.99 -28.79 -26.87
C MET A 1 13.58 -29.32 -26.63
N THR A 2 13.40 -30.12 -25.60
CA THR A 2 12.06 -30.56 -25.18
C THR A 2 11.28 -29.32 -24.76
N SER A 3 10.19 -28.99 -25.46
CA SER A 3 9.30 -27.89 -25.03
C SER A 3 8.81 -28.24 -23.63
N ASN A 4 9.30 -27.49 -22.67
CA ASN A 4 8.83 -27.61 -21.29
C ASN A 4 7.37 -27.17 -21.28
N ASN A 5 6.46 -28.17 -21.26
CA ASN A 5 5.00 -27.96 -21.35
C ASN A 5 4.44 -27.54 -19.95
N ARG A 6 5.31 -27.00 -19.07
CA ARG A 6 4.97 -26.61 -17.71
C ARG A 6 4.04 -25.39 -17.72
N THR A 7 3.02 -25.45 -16.89
CA THR A 7 1.92 -24.49 -16.88
C THR A 7 1.70 -23.90 -15.48
N VAL A 8 1.37 -22.61 -15.40
CA VAL A 8 1.02 -21.94 -14.14
C VAL A 8 -0.24 -21.10 -14.34
N THR A 9 -1.15 -21.18 -13.39
CA THR A 9 -2.28 -20.25 -13.29
C THR A 9 -2.01 -19.23 -12.20
N VAL A 10 -2.01 -17.94 -12.57
CA VAL A 10 -1.84 -16.80 -11.63
C VAL A 10 -3.20 -16.19 -11.34
N ILE A 11 -3.57 -16.08 -10.06
CA ILE A 11 -4.86 -15.57 -9.59
C ILE A 11 -4.65 -14.14 -9.09
N GLY A 12 -5.06 -13.16 -9.89
CA GLY A 12 -4.92 -11.72 -9.67
C GLY A 12 -3.87 -11.08 -10.59
N ALA A 13 -4.27 -10.05 -11.34
CA ALA A 13 -3.40 -9.23 -12.20
C ALA A 13 -2.98 -7.91 -11.54
N GLY A 14 -2.68 -7.94 -10.24
CA GLY A 14 -1.92 -6.90 -9.56
C GLY A 14 -0.42 -7.00 -9.87
N LEU A 15 0.39 -6.07 -9.37
CA LEU A 15 1.85 -6.08 -9.59
C LEU A 15 2.50 -7.43 -9.23
N ALA A 16 2.09 -8.05 -8.12
CA ALA A 16 2.64 -9.34 -7.70
C ALA A 16 2.38 -10.45 -8.73
N GLY A 17 1.11 -10.59 -9.13
CA GLY A 17 0.72 -11.63 -10.09
C GLY A 17 1.33 -11.41 -11.47
N LEU A 18 1.29 -10.16 -11.96
CA LEU A 18 1.88 -9.82 -13.27
C LEU A 18 3.39 -9.99 -13.29
N SER A 19 4.09 -9.62 -12.20
CA SER A 19 5.54 -9.82 -12.10
C SER A 19 5.90 -11.31 -12.06
N ALA A 20 5.15 -12.11 -11.30
CA ALA A 20 5.33 -13.55 -11.28
C ALA A 20 5.09 -14.19 -12.67
N ALA A 21 4.00 -13.80 -13.34
CA ALA A 21 3.65 -14.28 -14.67
C ALA A 21 4.73 -13.92 -15.68
N TYR A 22 5.25 -12.70 -15.63
CA TYR A 22 6.29 -12.23 -16.54
C TYR A 22 7.60 -13.02 -16.37
N GLU A 23 8.05 -13.27 -15.14
CA GLU A 23 9.28 -14.07 -14.89
C GLU A 23 9.10 -15.52 -15.33
N LEU A 24 7.95 -16.14 -15.05
CA LEU A 24 7.64 -17.51 -15.49
C LEU A 24 7.60 -17.63 -17.01
N GLN A 25 6.97 -16.68 -17.70
CA GLN A 25 6.96 -16.66 -19.17
C GLN A 25 8.37 -16.53 -19.75
N ARG A 26 9.21 -15.66 -19.18
CA ARG A 26 10.62 -15.51 -19.60
C ARG A 26 11.41 -16.81 -19.40
N ALA A 27 11.05 -17.61 -18.40
CA ALA A 27 11.64 -18.92 -18.15
C ALA A 27 11.04 -20.04 -19.04
N GLY A 28 10.14 -19.70 -19.96
CA GLY A 28 9.56 -20.64 -20.93
C GLY A 28 8.34 -21.41 -20.44
N TRP A 29 7.70 -20.97 -19.35
CA TRP A 29 6.46 -21.54 -18.85
C TRP A 29 5.25 -20.99 -19.60
N LYS A 30 4.19 -21.77 -19.71
CA LYS A 30 2.88 -21.30 -20.17
C LYS A 30 2.12 -20.73 -18.97
N VAL A 31 1.76 -19.47 -19.04
CA VAL A 31 1.12 -18.77 -17.94
C VAL A 31 -0.25 -18.25 -18.36
N ILE A 32 -1.25 -18.45 -17.49
CA ILE A 32 -2.58 -17.85 -17.60
C ILE A 32 -2.76 -16.96 -16.38
N VAL A 33 -3.12 -15.70 -16.59
CA VAL A 33 -3.44 -14.75 -15.50
C VAL A 33 -4.96 -14.54 -15.47
N LEU A 34 -5.57 -14.72 -14.31
CA LEU A 34 -7.00 -14.51 -14.07
C LEU A 34 -7.21 -13.27 -13.19
N GLU A 35 -7.91 -12.27 -13.71
CA GLU A 35 -8.23 -11.04 -13.00
C GLU A 35 -9.74 -10.88 -12.88
N ALA A 36 -10.20 -10.59 -11.66
CA ALA A 36 -11.62 -10.45 -11.39
C ALA A 36 -12.23 -9.14 -11.94
N ARG A 37 -11.43 -8.08 -12.06
CA ARG A 37 -11.84 -6.80 -12.63
C ARG A 37 -11.77 -6.77 -14.14
N ASP A 38 -12.30 -5.69 -14.71
CA ASP A 38 -12.16 -5.29 -16.11
C ASP A 38 -10.83 -4.59 -16.41
N ARG A 39 -9.94 -4.48 -15.43
CA ARG A 39 -8.62 -3.83 -15.52
C ARG A 39 -7.55 -4.57 -14.74
N VAL A 40 -6.30 -4.41 -15.16
CA VAL A 40 -5.12 -4.87 -14.42
C VAL A 40 -4.67 -3.84 -13.36
N GLY A 41 -3.61 -4.14 -12.62
CA GLY A 41 -2.96 -3.26 -11.66
C GLY A 41 -3.41 -3.45 -10.21
N GLY A 42 -4.59 -4.03 -9.97
CA GLY A 42 -5.10 -4.25 -8.61
C GLY A 42 -5.22 -2.94 -7.83
N ARG A 43 -4.41 -2.79 -6.76
CA ARG A 43 -4.32 -1.57 -5.92
C ARG A 43 -3.41 -0.47 -6.50
N VAL A 44 -2.82 -0.66 -7.66
CA VAL A 44 -2.23 0.41 -8.47
C VAL A 44 -3.30 0.90 -9.43
N TYR A 45 -3.71 2.14 -9.23
CA TYR A 45 -4.83 2.75 -9.96
C TYR A 45 -4.62 4.25 -10.11
N SER A 46 -4.47 4.71 -11.34
CA SER A 46 -4.25 6.13 -11.68
C SER A 46 -5.53 6.75 -12.21
N VAL A 47 -5.94 7.86 -11.61
CA VAL A 47 -7.16 8.59 -11.95
C VAL A 47 -6.82 9.68 -12.96
N ARG A 48 -7.55 9.70 -14.07
CA ARG A 48 -7.32 10.61 -15.23
C ARG A 48 -8.51 11.51 -15.54
N SER A 49 -9.47 11.63 -14.62
CA SER A 49 -10.66 12.47 -14.82
C SER A 49 -10.41 13.96 -14.57
N PHE A 50 -9.21 14.35 -14.20
CA PHE A 50 -8.86 15.73 -13.88
C PHE A 50 -8.70 16.61 -15.12
N ALA A 51 -8.97 17.91 -14.95
CA ALA A 51 -8.76 18.90 -16.00
C ALA A 51 -7.27 18.99 -16.41
N HIS A 52 -7.02 19.50 -17.62
CA HIS A 52 -5.70 19.73 -18.20
C HIS A 52 -4.82 18.46 -18.28
N GLY A 53 -5.44 17.27 -18.31
CA GLY A 53 -4.74 15.99 -18.42
C GLY A 53 -3.90 15.62 -17.19
N GLN A 54 -4.15 16.25 -16.04
CA GLN A 54 -3.47 15.87 -14.80
C GLN A 54 -3.88 14.46 -14.34
N VAL A 55 -2.96 13.79 -13.70
CA VAL A 55 -3.15 12.42 -13.16
C VAL A 55 -2.80 12.41 -11.70
N ALA A 56 -3.63 11.75 -10.89
CA ALA A 56 -3.33 11.47 -9.49
C ALA A 56 -3.55 9.99 -9.18
N GLU A 57 -2.84 9.49 -8.17
CA GLU A 57 -2.90 8.09 -7.81
C GLU A 57 -4.05 7.83 -6.81
N GLY A 58 -5.05 7.08 -7.25
CA GLY A 58 -6.09 6.54 -6.39
C GLY A 58 -5.59 5.38 -5.51
N GLY A 59 -4.49 4.74 -5.93
CA GLY A 59 -3.85 3.61 -5.25
C GLY A 59 -2.42 3.88 -4.80
N GLY A 60 -1.52 2.90 -4.99
CA GLY A 60 -0.10 2.99 -4.69
C GLY A 60 0.57 4.14 -5.44
N GLU A 61 1.33 4.97 -4.73
CA GLU A 61 1.74 6.27 -5.27
C GLU A 61 3.26 6.47 -5.30
N PHE A 62 3.97 6.12 -4.23
CA PHE A 62 5.39 6.48 -4.11
C PHE A 62 6.30 5.31 -4.48
N ILE A 63 7.34 5.62 -5.26
CA ILE A 63 8.45 4.73 -5.61
C ILE A 63 9.71 5.37 -5.05
N GLU A 64 10.26 4.81 -4.00
CA GLU A 64 11.46 5.31 -3.34
C GLU A 64 12.73 4.84 -4.04
N GLU A 65 13.87 5.51 -3.80
CA GLU A 65 15.11 5.16 -4.47
C GLU A 65 15.68 3.78 -4.07
N ASN A 66 15.24 3.21 -2.96
CA ASN A 66 15.54 1.84 -2.53
C ASN A 66 14.54 0.80 -3.09
N HIS A 67 13.51 1.21 -3.82
CA HIS A 67 12.56 0.32 -4.48
C HIS A 67 13.13 -0.26 -5.78
N THR A 68 14.12 -1.14 -5.63
CA THR A 68 14.97 -1.62 -6.73
C THR A 68 14.22 -2.42 -7.78
N HIS A 69 13.18 -3.19 -7.39
CA HIS A 69 12.36 -3.98 -8.32
C HIS A 69 11.44 -3.07 -9.15
N MET A 70 10.78 -2.08 -8.53
CA MET A 70 9.96 -1.11 -9.24
C MET A 70 10.79 -0.26 -10.20
N LEU A 71 11.96 0.22 -9.74
CA LEU A 71 12.89 1.00 -10.57
C LEU A 71 13.43 0.18 -11.75
N ALA A 72 13.69 -1.12 -11.53
CA ALA A 72 14.11 -2.03 -12.61
C ALA A 72 13.00 -2.22 -13.65
N LEU A 73 11.74 -2.39 -13.24
CA LEU A 73 10.61 -2.49 -14.16
C LEU A 73 10.41 -1.18 -14.95
N ALA A 74 10.43 -0.03 -14.29
CA ALA A 74 10.31 1.27 -14.97
C ALA A 74 11.40 1.44 -16.03
N LYS A 75 12.64 1.10 -15.69
CA LYS A 75 13.78 1.12 -16.63
C LYS A 75 13.58 0.13 -17.78
N HIS A 76 13.16 -1.10 -17.48
CA HIS A 76 13.00 -2.18 -18.47
C HIS A 76 11.96 -1.81 -19.53
N PHE A 77 10.84 -1.25 -19.10
CA PHE A 77 9.75 -0.82 -19.99
C PHE A 77 9.89 0.62 -20.50
N ASN A 78 11.04 1.28 -20.23
CA ASN A 78 11.30 2.68 -20.62
C ASN A 78 10.21 3.65 -20.13
N ILE A 79 9.71 3.44 -18.91
CA ILE A 79 8.70 4.28 -18.27
C ILE A 79 9.40 5.40 -17.50
N LYS A 80 8.99 6.65 -17.74
CA LYS A 80 9.59 7.83 -17.13
C LYS A 80 9.08 8.05 -15.71
N LEU A 81 10.00 8.38 -14.80
CA LEU A 81 9.71 8.76 -13.43
C LEU A 81 9.88 10.28 -13.25
N GLY A 82 9.01 10.87 -12.44
CA GLY A 82 9.09 12.24 -11.98
C GLY A 82 9.25 12.28 -10.46
N LEU A 83 10.01 13.26 -9.95
CA LEU A 83 10.21 13.40 -8.50
C LEU A 83 8.89 13.74 -7.79
N ALA A 84 8.64 13.07 -6.68
CA ALA A 84 7.53 13.37 -5.77
C ALA A 84 7.99 14.38 -4.71
N GLY A 85 8.22 15.62 -5.12
CA GLY A 85 8.95 16.64 -4.38
C GLY A 85 8.43 17.01 -2.98
N SER A 86 7.20 16.64 -2.61
CA SER A 86 6.61 17.00 -1.32
C SER A 86 7.20 16.27 -0.11
N TRP A 87 7.95 15.17 -0.32
CA TRP A 87 8.56 14.40 0.78
C TRP A 87 10.01 14.78 1.07
N GLN A 88 10.65 15.53 0.18
CA GLN A 88 12.09 15.82 0.24
C GLN A 88 12.47 16.98 1.17
N SER A 89 11.52 17.74 1.67
CA SER A 89 11.77 18.91 2.52
C SER A 89 10.74 19.03 3.62
N GLN A 90 11.18 18.96 4.87
CA GLN A 90 10.33 19.32 6.02
C GLN A 90 10.06 20.84 6.07
N SER A 91 10.80 21.64 5.31
CA SER A 91 10.53 23.08 5.20
C SER A 91 9.20 23.29 4.46
N GLY A 92 8.22 23.82 5.16
CA GLY A 92 6.88 24.05 4.64
C GLY A 92 5.84 23.01 5.05
N ASP A 93 6.19 22.01 5.86
CA ASP A 93 5.24 21.11 6.47
C ASP A 93 4.33 21.83 7.47
N TRP A 94 3.06 21.52 7.41
CA TRP A 94 2.05 22.02 8.32
C TRP A 94 1.51 20.90 9.20
N ALA A 95 1.02 21.29 10.36
CA ALA A 95 0.31 20.41 11.27
C ALA A 95 -1.02 21.05 11.68
N CYS A 96 -2.02 20.24 11.96
CA CYS A 96 -3.29 20.68 12.50
C CYS A 96 -3.70 19.75 13.66
N PHE A 97 -3.52 20.22 14.89
CA PHE A 97 -3.83 19.47 16.10
C PHE A 97 -4.52 20.36 17.13
N ASP A 98 -5.51 19.81 17.81
CA ASP A 98 -6.27 20.53 18.86
C ASP A 98 -6.82 21.89 18.40
N GLY A 99 -7.27 21.95 17.12
CA GLY A 99 -7.84 23.16 16.53
C GLY A 99 -6.82 24.24 16.15
N LYS A 100 -5.52 24.01 16.34
CA LYS A 100 -4.44 24.88 15.86
C LYS A 100 -3.89 24.36 14.55
N ALA A 101 -3.70 25.22 13.55
CA ALA A 101 -3.12 24.86 12.27
C ALA A 101 -2.02 25.85 11.88
N GLY A 102 -0.86 25.34 11.46
CA GLY A 102 0.26 26.16 11.04
C GLY A 102 1.52 25.37 10.75
N ARG A 103 2.61 26.07 10.46
CA ARG A 103 3.91 25.44 10.20
C ARG A 103 4.40 24.69 11.42
N VAL A 104 4.91 23.49 11.21
CA VAL A 104 5.52 22.67 12.28
C VAL A 104 6.65 23.41 12.99
N SER A 105 7.38 24.28 12.27
CA SER A 105 8.49 25.08 12.81
C SER A 105 8.07 26.34 13.58
N ASP A 106 6.77 26.68 13.64
CA ASP A 106 6.26 27.90 14.29
C ASP A 106 6.12 27.69 15.80
N LYS A 107 7.19 28.01 16.55
CA LYS A 107 7.24 27.86 18.01
C LYS A 107 6.25 28.76 18.76
N ASP A 108 5.96 29.93 18.20
CA ASP A 108 5.03 30.89 18.84
C ASP A 108 3.59 30.37 18.76
N LEU A 109 3.20 29.84 17.61
CA LEU A 109 1.89 29.20 17.41
C LEU A 109 1.67 28.02 18.36
N TRP A 110 2.66 27.14 18.45
CA TRP A 110 2.55 25.90 19.24
C TRP A 110 2.79 26.12 20.73
N GLY A 111 3.57 27.15 21.10
CA GLY A 111 3.99 27.41 22.47
C GLY A 111 5.17 26.53 22.95
N PHE A 112 5.75 25.74 22.05
CA PHE A 112 6.91 24.88 22.27
C PHE A 112 7.57 24.50 20.94
N ASP A 113 8.70 23.79 20.97
CA ASP A 113 9.42 23.35 19.80
C ASP A 113 8.82 22.05 19.21
N LEU A 114 7.69 22.18 18.50
CA LEU A 114 7.00 21.03 17.89
C LEU A 114 7.92 20.27 16.93
N ALA A 115 8.69 20.98 16.09
CA ALA A 115 9.60 20.35 15.14
C ALA A 115 10.67 19.50 15.83
N GLY A 116 11.36 20.07 16.83
CA GLY A 116 12.39 19.35 17.57
C GLY A 116 11.84 18.18 18.38
N GLU A 117 10.61 18.27 18.88
CA GLU A 117 9.98 17.14 19.57
C GLU A 117 9.53 16.03 18.63
N ILE A 118 9.04 16.37 17.44
CA ILE A 118 8.77 15.38 16.38
C ILE A 118 10.07 14.66 15.99
N GLU A 119 11.19 15.38 15.84
CA GLU A 119 12.49 14.79 15.52
C GLU A 119 12.93 13.79 16.60
N ARG A 120 12.81 14.12 17.89
CA ARG A 120 13.08 13.18 18.99
C ARG A 120 12.22 11.90 18.90
N GLY A 121 10.95 12.04 18.51
CA GLY A 121 10.08 10.90 18.27
C GLY A 121 10.57 10.03 17.11
N TRP A 122 11.01 10.63 16.01
CA TRP A 122 11.61 9.91 14.87
C TRP A 122 12.91 9.19 15.25
N GLU A 123 13.78 9.81 16.03
CA GLU A 123 14.97 9.14 16.58
C GLU A 123 14.59 7.94 17.45
N SER A 124 13.53 8.07 18.26
CA SER A 124 13.02 6.96 19.05
C SER A 124 12.51 5.82 18.16
N MET A 125 11.79 6.13 17.09
CA MET A 125 11.32 5.14 16.11
C MET A 125 12.50 4.46 15.40
N ALA A 126 13.49 5.21 14.96
CA ALA A 126 14.70 4.66 14.34
C ALA A 126 15.43 3.67 15.27
N ARG A 127 15.48 3.96 16.58
CA ARG A 127 16.05 3.04 17.57
C ARG A 127 15.29 1.73 17.69
N LEU A 128 13.97 1.70 17.43
CA LEU A 128 13.20 0.45 17.41
C LEU A 128 13.80 -0.57 16.41
N GLY A 129 14.24 -0.09 15.25
CA GLY A 129 14.85 -0.93 14.22
C GLY A 129 16.10 -1.70 14.68
N GLN A 130 16.76 -1.26 15.75
CA GLN A 130 17.93 -1.95 16.31
C GLN A 130 17.56 -3.28 16.98
N ASN A 131 16.30 -3.49 17.35
CA ASN A 131 15.83 -4.73 17.94
C ASN A 131 15.71 -5.88 16.93
N VAL A 132 15.62 -5.56 15.64
CA VAL A 132 15.45 -6.54 14.56
C VAL A 132 16.72 -6.60 13.71
N PRO A 133 17.47 -7.71 13.76
CA PRO A 133 18.71 -7.85 12.99
C PRO A 133 18.43 -7.96 11.49
N ASP A 134 17.39 -8.68 11.09
CA ASP A 134 16.96 -8.90 9.70
C ASP A 134 15.44 -8.72 9.57
N PRO A 135 14.96 -7.78 8.74
CA PRO A 135 13.52 -7.59 8.53
C PRO A 135 12.78 -8.81 7.96
N TYR A 136 13.49 -9.72 7.29
CA TYR A 136 12.92 -10.99 6.81
C TYR A 136 12.86 -12.07 7.88
N GLN A 137 13.50 -11.86 9.02
CA GLN A 137 13.54 -12.79 10.15
C GLN A 137 13.17 -12.11 11.49
N PRO A 138 11.97 -11.49 11.59
CA PRO A 138 11.57 -10.76 12.80
C PRO A 138 11.56 -11.63 14.06
N GLN A 139 11.36 -12.95 13.92
CA GLN A 139 11.45 -13.91 15.02
C GLN A 139 12.85 -13.99 15.64
N ALA A 140 13.90 -13.54 14.93
CA ALA A 140 15.26 -13.47 15.46
C ALA A 140 15.51 -12.18 16.29
N ALA A 141 14.51 -11.32 16.44
CA ALA A 141 14.63 -10.13 17.25
C ALA A 141 14.86 -10.46 18.71
N ARG A 142 15.69 -9.66 19.37
CA ARG A 142 15.81 -9.75 20.83
C ARG A 142 14.45 -9.45 21.47
N GLU A 143 13.97 -10.32 22.36
CA GLU A 143 12.66 -10.21 23.00
C GLU A 143 11.45 -10.23 22.01
N ALA A 144 11.54 -10.99 20.92
CA ALA A 144 10.52 -11.06 19.88
C ALA A 144 9.10 -11.29 20.43
N GLU A 145 8.93 -12.22 21.38
CA GLU A 145 7.64 -12.53 22.01
C GLU A 145 7.07 -11.32 22.76
N ARG A 146 7.90 -10.60 23.52
CA ARG A 146 7.47 -9.38 24.22
C ARG A 146 7.09 -8.28 23.23
N LEU A 147 7.92 -8.05 22.23
CA LEU A 147 7.66 -7.03 21.21
C LEU A 147 6.39 -7.35 20.41
N ASP A 148 6.17 -8.62 20.04
CA ASP A 148 4.98 -9.01 19.28
C ASP A 148 3.70 -8.95 20.11
N SER A 149 3.78 -9.14 21.45
CA SER A 149 2.61 -9.01 22.34
C SER A 149 2.20 -7.56 22.63
N GLN A 150 3.05 -6.60 22.33
CA GLN A 150 2.81 -5.16 22.50
C GLN A 150 2.32 -4.52 21.20
N SER A 151 1.67 -3.36 21.33
CA SER A 151 1.20 -2.56 20.22
C SER A 151 2.12 -1.37 19.92
N ALA A 152 1.98 -0.78 18.73
CA ALA A 152 2.62 0.49 18.41
C ALA A 152 2.16 1.63 19.34
N MET A 153 0.94 1.55 19.89
CA MET A 153 0.47 2.52 20.90
C MET A 153 1.28 2.43 22.19
N ASP A 154 1.67 1.24 22.62
CA ASP A 154 2.50 1.09 23.82
C ASP A 154 3.83 1.84 23.66
N TRP A 155 4.44 1.79 22.45
CA TRP A 155 5.61 2.60 22.14
C TRP A 155 5.31 4.10 22.16
N ILE A 156 4.20 4.58 21.54
CA ILE A 156 3.82 5.99 21.54
C ILE A 156 3.68 6.51 22.97
N GLN A 157 3.14 5.70 23.89
CA GLN A 157 2.98 6.09 25.29
C GLN A 157 4.33 6.28 26.01
N THR A 158 5.38 5.55 25.62
CA THR A 158 6.72 5.68 26.20
C THR A 158 7.46 6.96 25.78
N LEU A 159 6.99 7.64 24.74
CA LEU A 159 7.67 8.86 24.26
C LEU A 159 7.60 9.98 25.29
N ASP A 160 8.78 10.49 25.66
CA ASP A 160 8.92 11.68 26.50
C ASP A 160 8.88 12.94 25.63
N VAL A 161 7.65 13.28 25.18
CA VAL A 161 7.36 14.38 24.28
C VAL A 161 6.01 15.01 24.63
N HIS A 162 5.77 16.22 24.12
CA HIS A 162 4.49 16.91 24.30
C HIS A 162 3.30 16.06 23.77
N PRO A 163 2.10 16.11 24.41
CA PRO A 163 0.94 15.31 23.99
C PRO A 163 0.54 15.46 22.51
N ILE A 164 0.70 16.65 21.92
CA ILE A 164 0.47 16.88 20.48
C ILE A 164 1.37 16.00 19.62
N VAL A 165 2.62 15.77 20.03
CA VAL A 165 3.55 14.90 19.29
C VAL A 165 3.12 13.45 19.36
N LYS A 166 2.54 12.99 20.48
CA LYS A 166 1.93 11.65 20.56
C LYS A 166 0.75 11.51 19.59
N LYS A 167 -0.07 12.56 19.43
CA LYS A 167 -1.14 12.60 18.41
C LYS A 167 -0.58 12.58 17.00
N TYR A 168 0.53 13.29 16.75
CA TYR A 168 1.23 13.27 15.47
C TYR A 168 1.67 11.83 15.10
N PHE A 169 2.31 11.10 16.02
CA PHE A 169 2.72 9.71 15.77
C PHE A 169 1.53 8.75 15.64
N ARG A 170 0.44 8.98 16.39
CA ARG A 170 -0.80 8.25 16.17
C ARG A 170 -1.33 8.45 14.75
N THR A 171 -1.36 9.69 14.26
CA THR A 171 -1.79 10.01 12.89
C THR A 171 -0.83 9.40 11.87
N HIS A 172 0.47 9.42 12.13
CA HIS A 172 1.47 8.79 11.28
C HIS A 172 1.23 7.28 11.14
N ILE A 173 1.08 6.55 12.25
CA ILE A 173 0.79 5.11 12.22
C ILE A 173 -0.52 4.82 11.46
N ARG A 174 -1.58 5.60 11.69
CA ARG A 174 -2.84 5.46 10.94
C ARG A 174 -2.66 5.63 9.44
N SER A 175 -1.81 6.54 9.03
CA SER A 175 -1.57 6.82 7.61
C SER A 175 -0.63 5.80 6.97
N GLU A 176 0.44 5.43 7.67
CA GLU A 176 1.45 4.52 7.15
C GLU A 176 0.98 3.07 7.15
N TYR A 177 0.30 2.62 8.22
CA TYR A 177 -0.16 1.24 8.37
C TYR A 177 -1.67 1.07 8.18
N THR A 178 -2.38 2.15 7.92
CA THR A 178 -3.83 2.21 7.68
C THR A 178 -4.68 1.53 8.76
N CYS A 179 -4.14 1.36 9.95
CA CYS A 179 -4.80 0.81 11.14
C CYS A 179 -4.53 1.69 12.37
N GLU A 180 -5.27 1.43 13.44
CA GLU A 180 -5.00 2.08 14.71
C GLU A 180 -3.70 1.55 15.33
N PRO A 181 -2.89 2.40 16.01
CA PRO A 181 -1.65 1.96 16.65
C PRO A 181 -1.84 0.82 17.65
N GLU A 182 -3.01 0.74 18.28
CA GLU A 182 -3.37 -0.35 19.20
C GLU A 182 -3.50 -1.71 18.49
N ARG A 183 -3.67 -1.71 17.18
CA ARG A 183 -3.85 -2.88 16.32
C ARG A 183 -2.62 -3.22 15.48
N LEU A 184 -1.52 -2.53 15.66
CA LEU A 184 -0.25 -2.82 15.00
C LEU A 184 0.73 -3.42 16.00
N SER A 185 1.29 -4.59 15.71
CA SER A 185 2.35 -5.21 16.52
C SER A 185 3.57 -4.30 16.62
N LEU A 186 4.10 -4.15 17.82
CA LEU A 186 5.35 -3.41 18.02
C LEU A 186 6.54 -4.11 17.34
N LEU A 187 6.53 -5.45 17.24
CA LEU A 187 7.55 -6.18 16.50
C LEU A 187 7.49 -5.85 15.00
N ASP A 188 6.28 -5.74 14.43
CA ASP A 188 6.11 -5.31 13.05
C ASP A 188 6.58 -3.87 12.82
N LEU A 189 6.28 -2.96 13.77
CA LEU A 189 6.81 -1.59 13.73
C LEU A 189 8.35 -1.58 13.81
N CYS A 190 8.97 -2.40 14.69
CA CYS A 190 10.43 -2.51 14.79
C CYS A 190 11.06 -2.99 13.46
N ARG A 191 10.44 -3.96 12.82
CA ARG A 191 10.87 -4.51 11.52
C ARG A 191 10.83 -3.43 10.42
N ASN A 192 9.73 -2.70 10.34
CA ASN A 192 9.59 -1.58 9.40
C ASN A 192 10.57 -0.43 9.73
N ALA A 193 10.78 -0.13 11.01
CA ALA A 193 11.75 0.86 11.43
C ALA A 193 13.18 0.51 10.98
N LYS A 194 13.53 -0.78 10.99
CA LYS A 194 14.81 -1.25 10.46
C LYS A 194 14.98 -0.94 8.97
N MET A 195 13.91 -1.04 8.20
CA MET A 195 13.96 -0.86 6.74
C MET A 195 13.91 0.62 6.33
N TYR A 196 13.08 1.42 6.99
CA TYR A 196 12.72 2.75 6.50
C TYR A 196 13.23 3.90 7.36
N TYR A 197 13.43 3.68 8.67
CA TYR A 197 13.76 4.76 9.61
C TYR A 197 15.18 4.64 10.20
N SER A 198 15.95 3.60 9.83
CA SER A 198 17.31 3.40 10.35
C SER A 198 18.37 4.30 9.71
N THR A 199 18.03 4.98 8.61
CA THR A 199 18.87 5.95 7.91
C THR A 199 18.46 7.38 8.26
N THR A 200 19.42 8.27 8.33
CA THR A 200 19.18 9.70 8.58
C THR A 200 18.54 10.34 7.33
N GLY A 201 17.26 10.68 7.44
CA GLY A 201 16.51 11.41 6.42
C GLY A 201 15.50 10.57 5.64
N TRP A 202 14.57 11.27 4.98
CA TRP A 202 13.58 10.70 4.09
C TRP A 202 14.22 10.31 2.77
N LEU A 203 13.93 9.10 2.30
CA LEU A 203 14.38 8.69 0.97
C LEU A 203 13.66 9.51 -0.10
N PRO A 204 14.38 9.95 -1.15
CA PRO A 204 13.73 10.55 -2.32
C PRO A 204 12.72 9.59 -2.91
N SER A 205 11.53 10.10 -3.19
CA SER A 205 10.47 9.33 -3.81
C SER A 205 10.12 9.88 -5.18
N SER A 206 9.69 8.99 -6.06
CA SER A 206 9.26 9.28 -7.41
C SER A 206 7.86 8.72 -7.66
N ARG A 207 7.27 9.09 -8.77
CA ARG A 207 6.06 8.48 -9.34
C ARG A 207 6.21 8.40 -10.85
N VAL A 208 5.39 7.55 -11.48
CA VAL A 208 5.41 7.42 -12.94
C VAL A 208 4.74 8.64 -13.57
N ILE A 209 5.39 9.26 -14.54
CA ILE A 209 4.80 10.32 -15.35
C ILE A 209 3.70 9.72 -16.24
N GLY A 210 2.46 10.19 -16.06
CA GLY A 210 1.28 9.65 -16.74
C GLY A 210 0.53 8.58 -15.94
N GLY A 211 1.03 8.18 -14.76
CA GLY A 211 0.34 7.29 -13.83
C GLY A 211 1.09 5.99 -13.56
N ASN A 212 1.07 5.55 -12.30
CA ASN A 212 1.80 4.35 -11.87
C ASN A 212 1.24 3.06 -12.49
N ASP A 213 -0.01 3.07 -12.93
CA ASP A 213 -0.65 1.92 -13.61
C ASP A 213 -0.05 1.61 -14.99
N LEU A 214 0.79 2.47 -15.55
CA LEU A 214 1.55 2.16 -16.76
C LEU A 214 2.48 0.96 -16.57
N ILE A 215 3.00 0.73 -15.36
CA ILE A 215 3.87 -0.44 -15.07
C ILE A 215 3.09 -1.77 -15.15
N PRO A 216 1.97 -1.96 -14.42
CA PRO A 216 1.18 -3.18 -14.56
C PRO A 216 0.56 -3.33 -15.96
N HIS A 217 0.24 -2.27 -16.67
CA HIS A 217 -0.20 -2.36 -18.07
C HIS A 217 0.93 -2.90 -18.96
N ALA A 218 2.14 -2.37 -18.86
CA ALA A 218 3.28 -2.84 -19.64
C ALA A 218 3.62 -4.32 -19.36
N LEU A 219 3.49 -4.77 -18.10
CA LEU A 219 3.63 -6.18 -17.74
C LEU A 219 2.54 -7.04 -18.38
N ALA A 220 1.28 -6.60 -18.35
CA ALA A 220 0.15 -7.32 -18.91
C ALA A 220 0.24 -7.42 -20.45
N ASP A 221 0.62 -6.34 -21.11
CA ASP A 221 0.81 -6.28 -22.57
C ASP A 221 1.92 -7.23 -23.07
N ALA A 222 2.90 -7.53 -22.19
CA ALA A 222 3.96 -8.49 -22.49
C ALA A 222 3.55 -9.96 -22.29
N LEU A 223 2.35 -10.23 -21.73
CA LEU A 223 1.86 -11.57 -21.43
C LEU A 223 0.84 -12.06 -22.47
N PRO A 224 0.88 -13.34 -22.90
CA PRO A 224 0.03 -13.84 -23.96
C PRO A 224 -1.41 -14.13 -23.54
N ASP A 225 -1.68 -14.40 -22.25
CA ASP A 225 -3.00 -14.83 -21.76
C ASP A 225 -3.32 -14.17 -20.40
N VAL A 226 -3.91 -12.99 -20.47
CA VAL A 226 -4.46 -12.25 -19.30
C VAL A 226 -5.97 -12.14 -19.49
N ARG A 227 -6.73 -12.79 -18.61
CA ARG A 227 -8.19 -12.86 -18.68
C ARG A 227 -8.81 -11.95 -17.65
N LEU A 228 -9.45 -10.90 -18.11
CA LEU A 228 -10.21 -9.95 -17.27
C LEU A 228 -11.63 -10.48 -17.05
N ASN A 229 -12.32 -9.94 -16.04
CA ASN A 229 -13.65 -10.37 -15.60
C ASN A 229 -13.72 -11.87 -15.29
N ALA A 230 -12.60 -12.46 -14.84
CA ALA A 230 -12.43 -13.86 -14.50
C ALA A 230 -12.39 -14.03 -12.98
N VAL A 231 -13.56 -14.10 -12.34
CA VAL A 231 -13.69 -14.17 -10.88
C VAL A 231 -13.47 -15.60 -10.39
N VAL A 232 -12.29 -15.87 -9.81
CA VAL A 232 -11.96 -17.19 -9.25
C VAL A 232 -12.90 -17.53 -8.10
N LYS A 233 -13.48 -18.73 -8.15
CA LYS A 233 -14.42 -19.27 -7.17
C LYS A 233 -13.83 -20.41 -6.36
N SER A 234 -13.06 -21.30 -7.00
CA SER A 234 -12.44 -22.40 -6.29
C SER A 234 -11.07 -22.77 -6.86
N VAL A 235 -10.23 -23.30 -5.97
CA VAL A 235 -8.90 -23.82 -6.27
C VAL A 235 -8.82 -25.26 -5.74
N HIS A 236 -8.63 -26.22 -6.62
CA HIS A 236 -8.41 -27.61 -6.27
C HIS A 236 -6.92 -27.93 -6.41
N VAL A 237 -6.26 -28.26 -5.30
CA VAL A 237 -4.83 -28.60 -5.27
C VAL A 237 -4.67 -30.12 -5.14
N ALA A 238 -4.17 -30.77 -6.20
CA ALA A 238 -3.87 -32.19 -6.23
C ALA A 238 -2.36 -32.44 -6.17
N LEU A 239 -1.96 -33.72 -6.04
CA LEU A 239 -0.55 -34.12 -6.03
C LEU A 239 0.16 -33.84 -7.36
N ASP A 240 -0.56 -33.91 -8.47
CA ASP A 240 -0.05 -33.80 -9.84
C ASP A 240 -0.37 -32.49 -10.54
N GLY A 241 -1.19 -31.60 -9.93
CA GLY A 241 -1.54 -30.31 -10.51
C GLY A 241 -2.52 -29.48 -9.69
N VAL A 242 -2.97 -28.39 -10.28
CA VAL A 242 -3.96 -27.48 -9.71
C VAL A 242 -5.05 -27.18 -10.74
N ALA A 243 -6.32 -27.30 -10.32
CA ALA A 243 -7.47 -26.89 -11.12
C ALA A 243 -8.06 -25.60 -10.51
N VAL A 244 -8.11 -24.53 -11.30
CA VAL A 244 -8.68 -23.24 -10.91
C VAL A 244 -9.98 -23.02 -11.67
N THR A 245 -11.10 -22.90 -10.92
CA THR A 245 -12.40 -22.60 -11.50
C THR A 245 -12.75 -21.14 -11.28
N TYR A 246 -13.08 -20.44 -12.37
CA TYR A 246 -13.49 -19.04 -12.33
C TYR A 246 -14.83 -18.84 -13.06
N GLN A 247 -15.52 -17.80 -12.67
CA GLN A 247 -16.73 -17.33 -13.33
C GLN A 247 -16.37 -16.24 -14.34
N GLN A 248 -16.88 -16.35 -15.56
CA GLN A 248 -16.80 -15.34 -16.61
C GLN A 248 -18.20 -15.16 -17.22
N GLY A 249 -18.82 -14.01 -16.95
CA GLY A 249 -20.24 -13.84 -17.23
C GLY A 249 -21.08 -14.86 -16.45
N ASP A 250 -21.97 -15.56 -17.14
CA ASP A 250 -22.84 -16.59 -16.55
C ASP A 250 -22.23 -18.01 -16.56
N SER A 251 -21.00 -18.15 -17.07
CA SER A 251 -20.35 -19.45 -17.25
C SER A 251 -19.24 -19.69 -16.23
N TYR A 252 -19.05 -20.94 -15.86
CA TYR A 252 -17.91 -21.39 -15.07
C TYR A 252 -16.91 -22.09 -15.99
N VAL A 253 -15.63 -21.71 -15.87
CA VAL A 253 -14.52 -22.26 -16.65
C VAL A 253 -13.47 -22.79 -15.69
N THR A 254 -12.96 -23.99 -15.96
CA THR A 254 -11.85 -24.56 -15.19
C THR A 254 -10.60 -24.62 -16.05
N VAL A 255 -9.48 -24.13 -15.52
CA VAL A 255 -8.14 -24.27 -16.09
C VAL A 255 -7.31 -25.18 -15.21
N ASN A 256 -6.54 -26.09 -15.85
CA ASN A 256 -5.62 -26.98 -15.16
C ASN A 256 -4.18 -26.54 -15.42
N SER A 257 -3.34 -26.60 -14.39
CA SER A 257 -1.93 -26.23 -14.46
C SER A 257 -1.11 -27.04 -13.47
N ASP A 258 0.21 -27.07 -13.67
CA ASP A 258 1.13 -27.76 -12.75
C ASP A 258 1.20 -27.07 -11.38
N PHE A 259 1.11 -25.73 -11.38
CA PHE A 259 1.13 -24.90 -10.18
C PHE A 259 0.14 -23.74 -10.28
N ALA A 260 -0.21 -23.16 -9.15
CA ALA A 260 -0.94 -21.89 -9.10
C ALA A 260 -0.25 -20.87 -8.17
N ILE A 261 -0.44 -19.58 -8.47
CA ILE A 261 -0.01 -18.47 -7.59
C ILE A 261 -1.25 -17.70 -7.17
N LEU A 262 -1.52 -17.63 -5.87
CA LEU A 262 -2.54 -16.77 -5.28
C LEU A 262 -1.94 -15.38 -5.03
N ALA A 263 -2.24 -14.44 -5.92
CA ALA A 263 -1.74 -13.07 -5.89
C ALA A 263 -2.83 -12.04 -5.56
N THR A 264 -3.88 -12.50 -4.87
CA THR A 264 -4.98 -11.64 -4.38
C THR A 264 -4.73 -11.21 -2.93
N PRO A 265 -5.33 -10.10 -2.46
CA PRO A 265 -5.38 -9.81 -1.03
C PRO A 265 -6.01 -10.97 -0.25
N LEU A 266 -5.53 -11.24 0.98
CA LEU A 266 -6.10 -12.32 1.80
C LEU A 266 -7.59 -12.08 2.13
N THR A 267 -8.02 -10.83 2.20
CA THR A 267 -9.44 -10.44 2.34
C THR A 267 -10.35 -11.02 1.26
N THR A 268 -9.84 -11.16 0.04
CA THR A 268 -10.59 -11.74 -1.09
C THR A 268 -10.27 -13.22 -1.28
N ALA A 269 -9.09 -13.69 -0.86
CA ALA A 269 -8.78 -15.11 -0.79
C ALA A 269 -9.78 -15.89 0.09
N ARG A 270 -10.33 -15.26 1.14
CA ARG A 270 -11.40 -15.80 2.00
C ARG A 270 -12.69 -16.15 1.25
N LEU A 271 -12.87 -15.63 0.05
CA LEU A 271 -14.06 -15.88 -0.79
C LEU A 271 -13.84 -17.01 -1.80
N ILE A 272 -12.64 -17.58 -1.83
CA ILE A 272 -12.27 -18.69 -2.72
C ILE A 272 -12.40 -19.99 -1.94
N GLU A 273 -13.08 -20.97 -2.54
CA GLU A 273 -13.15 -22.32 -1.98
C GLU A 273 -11.87 -23.09 -2.31
N PHE A 274 -11.21 -23.62 -1.29
CA PHE A 274 -10.02 -24.46 -1.43
C PHE A 274 -10.36 -25.93 -1.20
N ASN A 275 -10.01 -26.80 -2.16
CA ASN A 275 -10.24 -28.24 -2.07
C ASN A 275 -8.94 -29.00 -2.45
N PRO A 276 -8.36 -29.82 -1.56
CA PRO A 276 -8.75 -29.92 -0.14
C PRO A 276 -8.59 -28.55 0.58
N PRO A 277 -9.13 -28.41 1.78
CA PRO A 277 -8.88 -27.21 2.59
C PRO A 277 -7.40 -26.89 2.70
N LEU A 278 -7.05 -25.63 2.82
CA LEU A 278 -5.66 -25.22 3.02
C LEU A 278 -5.07 -25.90 4.28
N PRO A 279 -3.77 -26.19 4.32
CA PRO A 279 -3.11 -26.60 5.57
C PRO A 279 -3.45 -25.62 6.70
N ALA A 280 -3.64 -26.14 7.91
CA ALA A 280 -4.18 -25.37 9.05
C ALA A 280 -3.47 -24.02 9.28
N ALA A 281 -2.14 -23.94 9.10
CA ALA A 281 -1.39 -22.70 9.24
C ALA A 281 -1.77 -21.68 8.17
N HIS A 282 -1.94 -22.10 6.91
CA HIS A 282 -2.36 -21.22 5.80
C HIS A 282 -3.83 -20.81 5.93
N GLU A 283 -4.70 -21.71 6.37
CA GLU A 283 -6.10 -21.39 6.63
C GLU A 283 -6.21 -20.33 7.73
N CYS A 284 -5.47 -20.50 8.82
CA CYS A 284 -5.36 -19.52 9.90
C CYS A 284 -4.86 -18.18 9.38
N MET A 285 -3.75 -18.15 8.63
CA MET A 285 -3.18 -16.96 8.00
C MET A 285 -4.20 -16.22 7.12
N VAL A 286 -4.88 -16.93 6.23
CA VAL A 286 -5.89 -16.34 5.34
C VAL A 286 -7.05 -15.73 6.12
N ASN A 287 -7.52 -16.40 7.18
CA ASN A 287 -8.71 -15.98 7.90
C ASN A 287 -8.46 -14.90 8.96
N GLU A 288 -7.30 -14.90 9.60
CA GLU A 288 -7.06 -14.07 10.78
C GLU A 288 -6.28 -12.78 10.48
N ILE A 289 -5.32 -12.80 9.53
CA ILE A 289 -4.50 -11.61 9.25
C ILE A 289 -5.38 -10.41 8.95
N SER A 290 -5.15 -9.35 9.72
CA SER A 290 -5.87 -8.09 9.58
C SER A 290 -5.34 -7.26 8.41
N TYR A 291 -6.22 -6.42 7.89
CA TYR A 291 -5.91 -5.40 6.89
C TYR A 291 -6.39 -4.04 7.39
N GLY A 292 -5.69 -3.00 6.99
CA GLY A 292 -6.10 -1.65 7.26
C GLY A 292 -7.19 -1.15 6.30
N ALA A 293 -7.65 0.06 6.58
CA ALA A 293 -8.62 0.78 5.75
C ALA A 293 -8.05 2.14 5.34
N VAL A 294 -8.26 2.51 4.09
CA VAL A 294 -7.87 3.83 3.58
C VAL A 294 -8.93 4.39 2.63
N THR A 295 -9.17 5.68 2.80
CA THR A 295 -9.97 6.50 1.89
C THR A 295 -9.11 7.65 1.38
N LYS A 296 -9.09 7.84 0.06
CA LYS A 296 -8.47 8.99 -0.59
C LYS A 296 -9.55 9.93 -1.14
N VAL A 297 -9.35 11.24 -0.98
CA VAL A 297 -10.08 12.26 -1.72
C VAL A 297 -9.05 13.12 -2.44
N MET A 298 -9.20 13.27 -3.74
CA MET A 298 -8.29 14.05 -4.58
C MET A 298 -9.04 15.31 -5.04
N ILE A 299 -8.47 16.47 -4.74
CA ILE A 299 -9.08 17.78 -4.98
C ILE A 299 -8.17 18.58 -5.91
N GLN A 300 -8.64 18.83 -7.13
CA GLN A 300 -7.95 19.70 -8.07
C GLN A 300 -8.36 21.14 -7.84
N TYR A 301 -7.37 22.01 -7.70
CA TYR A 301 -7.51 23.46 -7.54
C TYR A 301 -6.99 24.17 -8.79
N ARG A 302 -7.72 25.17 -9.27
CA ARG A 302 -7.32 26.02 -10.41
C ARG A 302 -6.04 26.82 -10.17
N LYS A 303 -5.66 26.96 -8.89
CA LYS A 303 -4.42 27.64 -8.46
C LYS A 303 -3.84 26.94 -7.26
N ARG A 304 -2.54 26.72 -7.27
CA ARG A 304 -1.77 26.22 -6.12
C ARG A 304 -1.69 27.29 -5.04
N PHE A 305 -2.81 27.50 -4.31
CA PHE A 305 -2.90 28.52 -3.27
C PHE A 305 -1.84 28.33 -2.17
N TRP A 306 -1.44 27.08 -1.95
CA TRP A 306 -0.41 26.71 -0.96
C TRP A 306 0.96 27.33 -1.26
N ASN A 307 1.30 27.58 -2.51
CA ASN A 307 2.56 28.22 -2.87
C ASN A 307 2.68 29.63 -2.28
N LYS A 308 1.55 30.38 -2.23
CA LYS A 308 1.53 31.77 -1.71
C LYS A 308 1.80 31.87 -0.22
N ILE A 309 1.46 30.84 0.55
CA ILE A 309 1.63 30.79 2.00
C ILE A 309 2.88 29.97 2.39
N GLY A 310 3.66 29.52 1.40
CA GLY A 310 4.86 28.71 1.61
C GLY A 310 4.55 27.35 2.21
N TRP A 311 3.36 26.78 1.91
CA TRP A 311 3.00 25.42 2.22
C TRP A 311 3.33 24.51 1.04
N ASN A 312 3.88 23.33 1.33
CA ASN A 312 4.25 22.36 0.29
C ASN A 312 3.11 21.38 -0.08
N GLY A 313 1.91 21.58 0.46
CA GLY A 313 0.77 20.69 0.30
C GLY A 313 0.69 19.58 1.35
N ARG A 314 1.69 19.44 2.24
CA ARG A 314 1.71 18.41 3.26
C ARG A 314 1.20 18.95 4.59
N ILE A 315 0.22 18.28 5.16
CA ILE A 315 -0.27 18.49 6.52
C ILE A 315 -0.54 17.15 7.18
N GLY A 316 -0.15 17.02 8.45
CA GLY A 316 -0.58 15.94 9.33
C GLY A 316 -1.57 16.48 10.33
N SER A 317 -2.70 15.77 10.55
CA SER A 317 -3.75 16.28 11.41
C SER A 317 -4.49 15.23 12.22
N ASP A 318 -5.09 15.62 13.34
CA ASP A 318 -6.07 14.82 14.08
C ASP A 318 -7.50 14.97 13.54
N LEU A 319 -7.68 15.74 12.47
CA LEU A 319 -8.94 15.88 11.74
C LEU A 319 -9.25 14.64 10.89
N PRO A 320 -10.51 14.48 10.42
CA PRO A 320 -10.89 13.38 9.53
C PRO A 320 -10.11 13.28 8.21
N ILE A 321 -9.34 14.29 7.85
CA ILE A 321 -8.49 14.30 6.64
C ILE A 321 -7.15 13.56 6.82
N GLY A 322 -6.71 13.28 8.04
CA GLY A 322 -5.44 12.59 8.31
C GLY A 322 -4.23 13.33 7.73
N TYR A 323 -3.74 12.87 6.57
CA TYR A 323 -2.65 13.50 5.82
C TYR A 323 -3.10 14.08 4.50
N THR A 324 -2.38 15.13 4.04
CA THR A 324 -2.48 15.61 2.66
C THR A 324 -1.11 15.73 2.02
N TRP A 325 -1.08 15.76 0.69
CA TRP A 325 0.10 16.09 -0.10
C TRP A 325 -0.26 16.61 -1.49
N HIS A 326 0.69 17.29 -2.13
CA HIS A 326 0.57 17.77 -3.49
C HIS A 326 0.88 16.64 -4.49
N ALA A 327 -0.16 16.04 -5.07
CA ALA A 327 -0.04 14.88 -5.95
C ALA A 327 0.64 15.20 -7.31
N THR A 328 0.55 16.44 -7.78
CA THR A 328 1.08 16.87 -9.09
C THR A 328 2.23 17.87 -8.97
N CYS A 329 3.04 17.76 -7.91
CA CYS A 329 4.16 18.67 -7.65
C CYS A 329 5.25 18.65 -8.72
N HIS A 330 5.36 17.54 -9.49
CA HIS A 330 6.31 17.36 -10.58
C HIS A 330 5.92 18.05 -11.90
N LEU A 331 4.72 18.61 -11.97
CA LEU A 331 4.24 19.31 -13.15
C LEU A 331 4.46 20.83 -13.02
N GLU A 332 4.90 21.45 -14.09
CA GLU A 332 4.95 22.92 -14.20
C GLU A 332 3.55 23.42 -14.63
N SER A 333 2.72 23.78 -13.65
CA SER A 333 1.35 24.26 -13.87
C SER A 333 0.91 25.17 -12.74
N ASP A 334 -0.02 26.11 -13.02
CA ASP A 334 -0.65 26.94 -11.99
C ASP A 334 -1.67 26.18 -11.16
N ASP A 335 -2.33 25.20 -11.75
CA ASP A 335 -3.26 24.28 -11.10
C ASP A 335 -2.52 23.12 -10.45
N GLY A 336 -3.20 22.40 -9.57
CA GLY A 336 -2.61 21.24 -8.91
C GLY A 336 -3.61 20.44 -8.09
N ILE A 337 -3.23 19.21 -7.78
CA ILE A 337 -4.07 18.27 -7.04
C ILE A 337 -3.51 18.08 -5.64
N LEU A 338 -4.36 18.30 -4.62
CA LEU A 338 -4.10 17.83 -3.27
C LEU A 338 -4.78 16.46 -3.08
N THR A 339 -4.02 15.48 -2.60
CA THR A 339 -4.57 14.21 -2.12
C THR A 339 -4.77 14.33 -0.61
N VAL A 340 -6.00 14.05 -0.17
CA VAL A 340 -6.36 13.78 1.22
C VAL A 340 -6.29 12.27 1.42
N TYR A 341 -5.59 11.83 2.45
CA TYR A 341 -5.35 10.43 2.73
C TYR A 341 -5.69 10.10 4.17
N THR A 342 -6.73 9.33 4.35
CA THR A 342 -7.24 9.01 5.67
C THR A 342 -7.21 7.52 5.91
N GLY A 343 -6.34 7.09 6.84
CA GLY A 343 -6.19 5.70 7.26
C GLY A 343 -6.90 5.38 8.59
N GLY A 344 -6.92 4.10 8.95
CA GLY A 344 -7.43 3.61 10.22
C GLY A 344 -8.94 3.79 10.42
N GLU A 345 -9.34 3.99 11.65
CA GLU A 345 -10.76 4.17 12.01
C GLU A 345 -11.41 5.39 11.32
N PRO A 346 -10.75 6.57 11.22
CA PRO A 346 -11.28 7.67 10.42
C PRO A 346 -11.47 7.31 8.95
N GLY A 347 -10.55 6.58 8.34
CA GLY A 347 -10.67 6.09 6.97
C GLY A 347 -11.85 5.14 6.77
N THR A 348 -12.08 4.25 7.75
CA THR A 348 -13.25 3.37 7.77
C THR A 348 -14.56 4.17 7.88
N LYS A 349 -14.61 5.18 8.75
CA LYS A 349 -15.80 6.05 8.90
C LYS A 349 -16.10 6.81 7.59
N LEU A 350 -15.06 7.36 6.95
CA LEU A 350 -15.23 8.02 5.65
C LEU A 350 -15.70 7.04 4.57
N SER A 351 -15.20 5.82 4.56
CA SER A 351 -15.59 4.82 3.54
C SER A 351 -17.07 4.43 3.62
N ALA A 352 -17.70 4.58 4.78
CA ALA A 352 -19.13 4.31 4.96
C ALA A 352 -20.06 5.40 4.38
N LEU A 353 -19.51 6.56 4.05
CA LEU A 353 -20.25 7.67 3.45
C LEU A 353 -20.38 7.50 1.92
N SER A 354 -21.28 8.23 1.29
CA SER A 354 -21.33 8.36 -0.18
C SER A 354 -20.11 9.14 -0.70
N ASP A 355 -19.84 9.05 -2.00
CA ASP A 355 -18.71 9.77 -2.62
C ASP A 355 -18.83 11.28 -2.43
N GLU A 356 -20.04 11.83 -2.59
CA GLU A 356 -20.33 13.24 -2.38
C GLU A 356 -20.13 13.69 -0.93
N GLU A 357 -20.48 12.83 0.03
CA GLU A 357 -20.28 13.13 1.46
C GLU A 357 -18.81 13.07 1.84
N ARG A 358 -18.03 12.10 1.34
CA ARG A 358 -16.57 12.03 1.55
C ARG A 358 -15.88 13.29 1.05
N ILE A 359 -16.22 13.70 -0.17
CA ILE A 359 -15.69 14.92 -0.78
C ILE A 359 -16.07 16.14 0.06
N ARG A 360 -17.33 16.24 0.48
CA ARG A 360 -17.81 17.36 1.31
C ARG A 360 -17.06 17.45 2.63
N VAL A 361 -16.81 16.30 3.29
CA VAL A 361 -16.02 16.27 4.53
C VAL A 361 -14.59 16.75 4.25
N ALA A 362 -13.90 16.20 3.26
CA ALA A 362 -12.53 16.57 2.96
C ALA A 362 -12.38 18.05 2.58
N VAL A 363 -13.25 18.56 1.71
CA VAL A 363 -13.28 19.97 1.31
C VAL A 363 -13.57 20.86 2.52
N GLY A 364 -14.55 20.50 3.35
CA GLY A 364 -14.91 21.28 4.53
C GLY A 364 -13.80 21.36 5.57
N GLU A 365 -13.01 20.32 5.75
CA GLU A 365 -11.86 20.35 6.68
C GLU A 365 -10.70 21.17 6.10
N ILE A 366 -10.43 21.09 4.81
CA ILE A 366 -9.43 21.97 4.16
C ILE A 366 -9.89 23.44 4.24
N GLU A 367 -11.16 23.73 4.01
CA GLU A 367 -11.72 25.09 4.09
C GLU A 367 -11.60 25.70 5.50
N LYS A 368 -11.74 24.88 6.56
CA LYS A 368 -11.54 25.35 7.95
C LYS A 368 -10.09 25.78 8.21
N ILE A 369 -9.11 25.08 7.59
CA ILE A 369 -7.69 25.40 7.74
C ILE A 369 -7.30 26.56 6.82
N PHE A 370 -7.85 26.60 5.61
CA PHE A 370 -7.53 27.55 4.56
C PHE A 370 -8.82 28.17 3.97
N PRO A 371 -9.41 29.16 4.65
CA PRO A 371 -10.68 29.78 4.22
C PRO A 371 -10.62 30.37 2.81
N GLY A 372 -11.67 30.19 2.04
CA GLY A 372 -11.82 30.69 0.65
C GLY A 372 -11.19 29.79 -0.39
N THR A 373 -10.69 28.62 -0.02
CA THR A 373 -10.07 27.68 -0.98
C THR A 373 -11.09 26.84 -1.75
N SER A 374 -12.30 26.68 -1.20
CA SER A 374 -13.39 25.96 -1.88
C SER A 374 -13.78 26.60 -3.21
N ASP A 375 -13.69 27.94 -3.35
CA ASP A 375 -13.95 28.66 -4.58
C ASP A 375 -12.93 28.36 -5.69
N LEU A 376 -11.79 27.79 -5.34
CA LEU A 376 -10.71 27.43 -6.26
C LEU A 376 -10.83 26.02 -6.80
N ILE A 377 -11.76 25.21 -6.28
CA ILE A 377 -11.93 23.81 -6.69
C ILE A 377 -12.43 23.74 -8.13
N GLU A 378 -11.81 22.87 -8.90
CA GLU A 378 -12.15 22.59 -10.29
C GLU A 378 -12.72 21.18 -10.47
N HIS A 379 -12.10 20.18 -9.82
CA HIS A 379 -12.55 18.82 -9.89
C HIS A 379 -12.25 18.07 -8.58
N THR A 380 -13.08 17.09 -8.27
CA THR A 380 -12.90 16.22 -7.09
C THR A 380 -13.22 14.78 -7.43
N THR A 381 -12.52 13.84 -6.80
CA THR A 381 -12.85 12.41 -6.87
C THR A 381 -12.41 11.71 -5.60
N THR A 382 -12.90 10.51 -5.38
CA THR A 382 -12.60 9.74 -4.16
C THR A 382 -12.44 8.25 -4.47
N VAL A 383 -11.62 7.57 -3.67
CA VAL A 383 -11.45 6.11 -3.70
C VAL A 383 -11.46 5.59 -2.27
N ALA A 384 -12.38 4.67 -1.97
CA ALA A 384 -12.47 3.97 -0.70
C ALA A 384 -12.15 2.48 -0.92
N TRP A 385 -10.91 2.08 -0.66
CA TRP A 385 -10.43 0.74 -1.00
C TRP A 385 -11.15 -0.39 -0.25
N ILE A 386 -11.70 -0.13 0.94
CA ILE A 386 -12.46 -1.12 1.69
C ILE A 386 -13.78 -1.49 1.00
N ASN A 387 -14.32 -0.58 0.17
CA ASN A 387 -15.57 -0.77 -0.58
C ASN A 387 -15.33 -1.47 -1.93
N GLU A 388 -14.07 -1.58 -2.36
CA GLU A 388 -13.71 -2.26 -3.61
C GLU A 388 -13.93 -3.77 -3.47
N PRO A 389 -14.84 -4.39 -4.26
CA PRO A 389 -15.31 -5.76 -4.03
C PRO A 389 -14.19 -6.79 -4.14
N PHE A 390 -13.16 -6.52 -4.95
CA PHE A 390 -12.01 -7.40 -5.18
C PHE A 390 -10.74 -6.96 -4.46
N THR A 391 -10.87 -6.07 -3.45
CA THR A 391 -9.79 -5.69 -2.54
C THR A 391 -10.24 -5.76 -1.09
N ARG A 392 -11.33 -5.07 -0.73
CA ARG A 392 -11.97 -5.03 0.59
C ARG A 392 -11.06 -4.55 1.72
N ALA A 393 -9.99 -3.84 1.39
CA ALA A 393 -8.99 -3.37 2.35
C ALA A 393 -7.96 -2.43 1.69
N SER A 394 -7.09 -1.83 2.47
CA SER A 394 -5.86 -1.19 1.98
C SER A 394 -4.73 -2.21 1.81
N TYR A 395 -3.93 -2.43 2.84
CA TYR A 395 -2.85 -3.43 2.89
C TYR A 395 -2.78 -4.08 4.27
N MET A 396 -1.95 -5.13 4.35
CA MET A 396 -1.79 -5.94 5.54
C MET A 396 -1.32 -5.10 6.74
N ALA A 397 -1.87 -5.37 7.91
CA ALA A 397 -1.44 -4.86 9.20
C ALA A 397 -1.42 -6.01 10.21
N LEU A 398 -0.23 -6.37 10.67
CA LEU A 398 -0.05 -7.46 11.64
C LEU A 398 -0.37 -6.95 13.04
N ALA A 399 -1.39 -7.53 13.67
CA ALA A 399 -1.79 -7.20 15.03
C ALA A 399 -0.82 -7.81 16.06
N PRO A 400 -0.86 -7.36 17.33
CA PRO A 400 -0.10 -8.01 18.40
C PRO A 400 -0.33 -9.52 18.43
N GLY A 401 0.79 -10.29 18.36
CA GLY A 401 0.80 -11.75 18.27
C GLY A 401 0.82 -12.33 16.85
N ASP A 402 0.51 -11.54 15.83
CA ASP A 402 0.40 -12.03 14.45
C ASP A 402 1.77 -12.26 13.78
N VAL A 403 2.79 -11.49 14.12
CA VAL A 403 4.11 -11.62 13.49
C VAL A 403 4.67 -13.01 13.74
N LEU A 404 4.80 -13.42 14.97
CA LEU A 404 5.35 -14.74 15.30
C LEU A 404 4.46 -15.89 14.85
N LYS A 405 3.15 -15.66 14.80
CA LYS A 405 2.17 -16.66 14.42
C LYS A 405 2.15 -16.94 12.91
N HIS A 406 2.22 -15.90 12.07
CA HIS A 406 1.94 -16.02 10.66
C HIS A 406 3.14 -15.77 9.73
N TRP A 407 4.21 -15.10 10.23
CA TRP A 407 5.30 -14.61 9.38
C TRP A 407 5.87 -15.67 8.45
N LYS A 408 6.21 -16.83 8.98
CA LYS A 408 6.80 -17.92 8.20
C LYS A 408 5.85 -18.41 7.11
N THR A 409 4.59 -18.60 7.45
CA THR A 409 3.54 -19.12 6.55
C THR A 409 3.28 -18.20 5.35
N LEU A 410 3.48 -16.88 5.51
CA LEU A 410 3.33 -15.91 4.41
C LEU A 410 4.26 -16.21 3.20
N PHE A 411 5.38 -16.89 3.45
CA PHE A 411 6.39 -17.19 2.42
C PHE A 411 6.35 -18.65 1.95
N GLU A 412 5.62 -19.52 2.64
CA GLU A 412 5.59 -20.96 2.36
C GLU A 412 4.45 -21.29 1.37
N PRO A 413 4.68 -22.22 0.42
CA PRO A 413 3.62 -22.71 -0.44
C PRO A 413 2.72 -23.72 0.30
N ALA A 414 1.45 -23.80 -0.09
CA ALA A 414 0.53 -24.86 0.29
C ALA A 414 0.49 -25.94 -0.82
N GLY A 415 1.45 -26.84 -0.82
CA GLY A 415 1.65 -27.81 -1.89
C GLY A 415 2.02 -27.12 -3.20
N ARG A 416 1.16 -27.23 -4.22
CA ARG A 416 1.37 -26.59 -5.54
C ARG A 416 0.77 -25.18 -5.65
N LEU A 417 0.23 -24.63 -4.56
CA LEU A 417 -0.28 -23.28 -4.47
C LEU A 417 0.74 -22.37 -3.79
N PHE A 418 1.25 -21.38 -4.50
CA PHE A 418 2.18 -20.37 -4.00
C PHE A 418 1.44 -19.07 -3.67
N PHE A 419 2.03 -18.25 -2.80
CA PHE A 419 1.46 -16.96 -2.38
C PHE A 419 2.35 -15.81 -2.84
N ALA A 420 1.74 -14.75 -3.37
CA ALA A 420 2.40 -13.50 -3.74
C ALA A 420 1.49 -12.31 -3.42
N GLY A 421 2.07 -11.17 -3.13
CA GLY A 421 1.35 -9.95 -2.78
C GLY A 421 2.18 -9.09 -1.85
N GLU A 422 1.74 -7.86 -1.59
CA GLU A 422 2.40 -6.98 -0.61
C GLU A 422 2.42 -7.56 0.81
N HIS A 423 1.58 -8.55 1.08
CA HIS A 423 1.52 -9.28 2.36
C HIS A 423 2.56 -10.41 2.45
N ALA A 424 3.06 -10.92 1.34
CA ALA A 424 4.04 -12.02 1.30
C ALA A 424 5.46 -11.48 1.08
N THR A 425 5.85 -10.45 1.81
CA THR A 425 7.18 -9.80 1.71
C THR A 425 7.54 -9.09 3.01
N ALA A 426 8.81 -8.77 3.21
CA ALA A 426 9.21 -7.86 4.29
C ALA A 426 8.88 -6.39 3.96
N ILE A 427 8.68 -6.04 2.68
CA ILE A 427 8.36 -4.69 2.21
C ILE A 427 6.83 -4.55 2.07
N GLN A 428 6.09 -4.85 3.15
CA GLN A 428 4.63 -4.87 3.14
C GLN A 428 4.03 -3.48 2.86
N GLY A 429 2.85 -3.47 2.22
CA GLY A 429 2.11 -2.24 1.91
C GLY A 429 2.62 -1.47 0.70
N PHE A 430 3.76 -1.83 0.13
CA PHE A 430 4.38 -1.14 -1.01
C PHE A 430 4.26 -1.90 -2.33
N MET A 431 4.29 -1.16 -3.43
CA MET A 431 4.39 -1.70 -4.78
C MET A 431 5.64 -2.55 -4.96
N GLU A 432 6.73 -2.12 -4.34
CA GLU A 432 8.03 -2.82 -4.33
C GLU A 432 7.88 -4.25 -3.80
N GLY A 433 7.27 -4.40 -2.62
CA GLY A 433 7.07 -5.71 -2.01
C GLY A 433 6.14 -6.61 -2.83
N ALA A 434 5.16 -6.03 -3.51
CA ALA A 434 4.30 -6.79 -4.42
C ALA A 434 5.12 -7.38 -5.58
N VAL A 435 6.00 -6.59 -6.22
CA VAL A 435 6.88 -7.05 -7.31
C VAL A 435 7.86 -8.11 -6.80
N GLU A 436 8.56 -7.83 -5.68
CA GLU A 436 9.52 -8.76 -5.07
C GLU A 436 8.90 -10.11 -4.78
N SER A 437 7.73 -10.12 -4.12
CA SER A 437 7.03 -11.37 -3.76
C SER A 437 6.60 -12.18 -4.98
N GLY A 438 6.15 -11.50 -6.03
CA GLY A 438 5.80 -12.14 -7.30
C GLY A 438 6.99 -12.81 -7.97
N GLN A 439 8.11 -12.10 -8.08
CA GLN A 439 9.36 -12.62 -8.64
C GLN A 439 9.89 -13.80 -7.81
N ARG A 440 9.85 -13.71 -6.48
CA ARG A 440 10.24 -14.80 -5.58
C ARG A 440 9.36 -16.03 -5.77
N ALA A 441 8.04 -15.87 -5.84
CA ALA A 441 7.12 -16.99 -6.09
C ALA A 441 7.43 -17.69 -7.44
N ALA A 442 7.70 -16.90 -8.48
CA ALA A 442 8.11 -17.43 -9.77
C ALA A 442 9.42 -18.23 -9.71
N LEU A 443 10.45 -17.67 -9.06
CA LEU A 443 11.74 -18.34 -8.89
C LEU A 443 11.62 -19.65 -8.10
N ASN A 444 10.80 -19.69 -7.06
CA ASN A 444 10.52 -20.90 -6.31
C ASN A 444 9.88 -21.98 -7.16
N ILE A 445 8.93 -21.63 -8.04
CA ILE A 445 8.31 -22.55 -9.00
C ILE A 445 9.33 -23.03 -10.05
N ILE A 446 10.18 -22.14 -10.58
CA ILE A 446 11.20 -22.49 -11.59
C ILE A 446 12.20 -23.49 -11.01
N SER A 447 12.48 -23.42 -9.71
CA SER A 447 13.46 -24.26 -9.01
C SER A 447 12.88 -25.58 -8.48
N SER A 448 11.55 -25.77 -8.54
CA SER A 448 10.84 -27.00 -8.15
C SER A 448 10.65 -27.94 -9.33
#